data_60ee8f4dee810f78ea466ceb8709fe4d
#
_entry.id   60ee8f4dee810f78ea466ceb8709fe4d
#
_cell.length_a   1.000
_cell.length_b   1.000
_cell.length_c   1.000
_cell.angle_alpha   90.00
_cell.angle_beta   90.00
_cell.angle_gamma   90.00
#
_symmetry.space_group_name_H-M   'P 1'
#
loop_
_entity.id
_entity.type
_entity.pdbx_description
1 polymer ?
#
loop_
_entity_poly.entity_id
_entity_poly.type
_entity_poly.pdbx_seq_one_letter_code
_entity_poly.pdbx_strand_id
1 'polypeptide(L)' 'MNFHIGNEVWWEDPDNNGLRSGAYEVVDIDRDNDVLTLSNGSSIVEAFSDECVFPSEYLYNS' A
#
# COMPACT_ATOMS: atom_id res chain seq x y z
N MET A 1 5.22 3.03 12.16
CA MET A 1 5.05 2.61 10.74
C MET A 1 6.26 1.78 10.32
N ASN A 2 6.03 0.57 9.81
CA ASN A 2 7.09 -0.38 9.48
C ASN A 2 7.43 -0.43 7.99
N PHE A 3 6.90 0.51 7.21
CA PHE A 3 7.15 0.52 5.78
C PHE A 3 8.34 1.41 5.45
N HIS A 4 9.05 1.06 4.38
CA HIS A 4 10.19 1.81 3.87
C HIS A 4 10.05 1.97 2.36
N ILE A 5 10.63 3.04 1.83
CA ILE A 5 10.68 3.25 0.38
C ILE A 5 11.33 2.04 -0.28
N GLY A 6 10.70 1.52 -1.33
CA GLY A 6 11.13 0.32 -2.02
C GLY A 6 10.43 -0.95 -1.59
N ASN A 7 9.68 -0.93 -0.47
CA ASN A 7 8.94 -2.10 -0.05
C ASN A 7 7.81 -2.42 -1.01
N GLU A 8 7.56 -3.72 -1.20
CA GLU A 8 6.36 -4.18 -1.87
C GLU A 8 5.28 -4.40 -0.82
N VAL A 9 4.08 -3.89 -1.11
CA VAL A 9 2.93 -4.00 -0.20
C VAL A 9 1.70 -4.41 -0.98
N TRP A 10 0.74 -4.99 -0.26
CA TRP A 10 -0.61 -5.16 -0.76
C TRP A 10 -1.47 -4.04 -0.18
N TRP A 11 -2.16 -3.30 -1.02
CA TRP A 11 -3.08 -2.24 -0.61
C TRP A 11 -4.50 -2.67 -0.83
N GLU A 12 -5.33 -2.55 0.21
CA GLU A 12 -6.78 -2.75 0.11
C GLU A 12 -7.41 -1.38 -0.10
N ASP A 13 -7.95 -1.16 -1.30
CA ASP A 13 -8.62 0.09 -1.64
C ASP A 13 -9.93 0.16 -0.85
N PRO A 14 -10.12 1.14 0.06
CA PRO A 14 -11.35 1.25 0.84
C PRO A 14 -12.51 1.80 0.01
N ASP A 15 -12.23 2.35 -1.17
CA ASP A 15 -13.21 2.93 -2.06
C ASP A 15 -13.39 2.04 -3.30
N ASN A 16 -14.35 2.39 -4.15
CA ASN A 16 -14.53 1.75 -5.46
C ASN A 16 -14.69 0.22 -5.36
N ASN A 17 -15.25 -0.28 -4.26
CA ASN A 17 -15.43 -1.71 -4.02
C ASN A 17 -14.11 -2.49 -4.10
N GLY A 18 -13.00 -1.84 -3.72
CA GLY A 18 -11.69 -2.48 -3.76
C GLY A 18 -11.10 -2.64 -5.16
N LEU A 19 -11.63 -1.91 -6.13
CA LEU A 19 -11.25 -2.08 -7.54
C LEU A 19 -9.76 -1.86 -7.79
N ARG A 20 -9.14 -0.94 -7.03
CA ARG A 20 -7.73 -0.59 -7.20
C ARG A 20 -6.81 -1.37 -6.25
N SER A 21 -7.36 -2.28 -5.46
CA SER A 21 -6.58 -3.09 -4.53
C SER A 21 -5.58 -3.94 -5.30
N GLY A 22 -4.40 -4.12 -4.74
CA GLY A 22 -3.38 -4.92 -5.40
C GLY A 22 -1.98 -4.68 -4.85
N ALA A 23 -1.00 -5.18 -5.58
CA ALA A 23 0.41 -5.08 -5.21
C ALA A 23 0.98 -3.75 -5.72
N TYR A 24 1.66 -3.04 -4.83
CA TYR A 24 2.26 -1.74 -5.12
C TYR A 24 3.64 -1.66 -4.47
N GLU A 25 4.44 -0.73 -4.97
CA GLU A 25 5.72 -0.39 -4.37
C GLU A 25 5.58 0.94 -3.62
N VAL A 26 6.14 1.01 -2.43
CA VAL A 26 6.20 2.27 -1.67
C VAL A 26 7.27 3.17 -2.30
N VAL A 27 6.86 4.32 -2.81
CA VAL A 27 7.79 5.26 -3.46
C VAL A 27 7.99 6.55 -2.66
N ASP A 28 7.12 6.83 -1.69
CA ASP A 28 7.30 7.94 -0.77
C ASP A 28 6.51 7.67 0.51
N ILE A 29 6.91 8.31 1.60
CA ILE A 29 6.28 8.14 2.91
C ILE A 29 6.13 9.50 3.58
N ASP A 30 4.92 9.81 4.04
CA ASP A 30 4.64 10.94 4.92
C ASP A 30 4.38 10.38 6.32
N ARG A 31 5.39 10.41 7.17
CA ARG A 31 5.28 9.79 8.50
C ARG A 31 4.39 10.58 9.44
N ASP A 32 4.28 11.89 9.23
CA ASP A 32 3.48 12.74 10.10
C ASP A 32 1.98 12.45 9.95
N ASN A 33 1.56 12.03 8.77
CA ASN A 33 0.16 11.76 8.46
C ASN A 33 -0.14 10.28 8.20
N ASP A 34 0.86 9.41 8.35
CA ASP A 34 0.74 7.96 8.10
C ASP A 34 0.26 7.67 6.67
N VAL A 35 0.77 8.42 5.71
CA VAL A 35 0.39 8.27 4.30
C VAL A 35 1.56 7.71 3.51
N LEU A 36 1.27 6.71 2.69
CA LEU A 36 2.23 6.13 1.75
C LEU A 36 1.84 6.54 0.34
N THR A 37 2.83 6.88 -0.48
CA THR A 37 2.64 7.01 -1.91
C THR A 37 3.04 5.70 -2.55
N LEU A 38 2.14 5.11 -3.30
CA LEU A 38 2.30 3.77 -3.88
C LEU A 38 2.28 3.85 -5.39
N SER A 39 3.09 3.01 -6.03
CA SER A 39 3.15 2.91 -7.48
C SER A 39 3.09 1.45 -7.90
N ASN A 40 2.36 1.16 -8.97
CA ASN A 40 2.37 -0.17 -9.58
C ASN A 40 2.97 -0.16 -11.00
N GLY A 41 3.65 0.93 -11.35
CA GLY A 41 4.23 1.09 -12.69
C GLY A 41 3.31 1.80 -13.67
N SER A 42 2.00 1.77 -13.43
CA SER A 42 1.00 2.41 -14.30
C SER A 42 0.27 3.53 -13.60
N SER A 43 0.12 3.43 -12.29
CA SER A 43 -0.66 4.37 -11.49
C SER A 43 0.07 4.68 -10.20
N ILE A 44 -0.18 5.87 -9.67
CA ILE A 44 0.31 6.30 -8.37
C ILE A 44 -0.90 6.63 -7.52
N VAL A 45 -0.92 6.11 -6.30
CA VAL A 45 -2.01 6.35 -5.35
C VAL A 45 -1.43 6.74 -4.00
N GLU A 46 -2.21 7.47 -3.21
CA GLU A 46 -1.89 7.73 -1.82
C GLU A 46 -2.80 6.89 -0.93
N ALA A 47 -2.24 6.25 0.07
CA ALA A 47 -2.97 5.35 0.95
C ALA A 47 -2.51 5.56 2.39
N PHE A 48 -3.42 5.38 3.35
CA PHE A 48 -3.01 5.33 4.74
C PHE A 48 -2.28 4.03 5.00
N SER A 49 -1.30 4.08 5.90
CA SER A 49 -0.46 2.91 6.17
C SER A 49 -1.26 1.71 6.68
N ASP A 50 -2.37 1.95 7.38
CA ASP A 50 -3.21 0.87 7.92
C ASP A 50 -4.04 0.16 6.83
N GLU A 51 -4.04 0.68 5.62
CA GLU A 51 -4.69 0.03 4.48
C GLU A 51 -3.74 -0.92 3.75
N CYS A 52 -2.49 -0.99 4.18
CA CYS A 52 -1.44 -1.77 3.52
C CYS A 52 -0.92 -2.86 4.42
N VAL A 53 -0.60 -4.01 3.82
CA VAL A 53 0.10 -5.09 4.51
C VAL A 53 1.22 -5.58 3.60
N PHE A 54 2.19 -6.30 4.20
CA PHE A 54 3.18 -6.99 3.40
C PHE A 54 2.53 -8.17 2.68
N PRO A 55 2.92 -8.46 1.44
CA PRO A 55 2.30 -9.56 0.70
C PRO A 55 2.33 -10.90 1.42
N SER A 56 3.40 -11.17 2.18
CA SER A 56 3.49 -12.40 2.95
C SER A 56 2.40 -12.50 4.02
N GLU A 57 2.04 -11.38 4.63
CA GLU A 57 0.98 -11.34 5.64
C GLU A 57 -0.39 -11.55 4.99
N TYR A 58 -0.60 -10.93 3.84
CA TYR A 58 -1.86 -11.09 3.11
C TYR A 58 -2.07 -12.54 2.69
N LEU A 59 -1.05 -13.15 2.10
CA LEU A 59 -1.13 -14.53 1.65
C LEU A 59 -1.29 -15.50 2.81
N TYR A 60 -0.64 -15.21 3.93
CA TYR A 60 -0.72 -16.07 5.12
C TYR A 60 -2.12 -16.07 5.71
N ASN A 61 -2.79 -14.92 5.71
CA ASN A 61 -4.09 -14.74 6.34
C ASN A 61 -5.26 -14.99 5.39
N SER A 62 -4.99 -15.25 4.14
CA SER A 62 -6.04 -15.54 3.17
C SER A 62 -6.28 -17.06 3.05
#